data_31613bae0cd624121c451e617f825b67
#
_entry.id   31613bae0cd624121c451e617f825b67
#
_cell.length_a   1.000
_cell.length_b   1.000
_cell.length_c   1.000
_cell.angle_alpha   90.00
_cell.angle_beta   90.00
_cell.angle_gamma   90.00
#
_symmetry.space_group_name_H-M   'P 1'
#
loop_
_entity.id
_entity.type
_entity.pdbx_description
1 polymer ?
#
loop_
_entity_poly.entity_id
_entity_poly.type
_entity_poly.pdbx_seq_one_letter_code
_entity_poly.pdbx_strand_id
1 'polypeptide(L)'
;CGQGKKVEPFKALPFPDVNPPGMMTERNDIAEYLSIHFWDGITDPSRTYPSDSLLVSGVLRSDIEQQFANWATILDMVPPQVYEKAVSSLYARAVECEKKDTSSNVFETFNDLTAKYFYDPNSPYRNEDHYLPYVKRLAGYEGLSPEMRRKYEYDAGVCSNNRIGSVAPDFRFSDKSGRMRTLHGIKSPLLLLFFSNPGCEACMNIIQVLKGDP
;
A
#
# COMPACT_ATOMS: atom_id res chain seq x y z
N CYS A 1 17.65 -15.07 48.59
CA CYS A 1 18.20 -15.19 47.23
C CYS A 1 17.12 -15.80 46.35
N GLY A 2 16.36 -14.94 45.65
CA GLY A 2 15.41 -15.36 44.65
C GLY A 2 16.14 -15.65 43.34
N GLN A 3 16.08 -16.87 42.87
CA GLN A 3 16.52 -17.24 41.53
C GLN A 3 15.53 -16.57 40.53
N GLY A 4 15.96 -15.49 39.89
CA GLY A 4 15.25 -14.95 38.76
C GLY A 4 15.15 -16.03 37.67
N LYS A 5 13.94 -16.46 37.33
CA LYS A 5 13.73 -17.30 36.15
C LYS A 5 14.32 -16.54 34.96
N LYS A 6 15.39 -17.05 34.35
CA LYS A 6 15.84 -16.62 33.04
C LYS A 6 14.66 -16.86 32.08
N VAL A 7 14.02 -15.78 31.64
CA VAL A 7 13.07 -15.85 30.53
C VAL A 7 13.91 -16.18 29.31
N GLU A 8 13.77 -17.39 28.77
CA GLU A 8 14.40 -17.73 27.50
C GLU A 8 13.88 -16.76 26.42
N PRO A 9 14.76 -16.20 25.60
CA PRO A 9 14.31 -15.32 24.52
C PRO A 9 13.36 -16.10 23.60
N PHE A 10 12.23 -15.48 23.25
CA PHE A 10 11.27 -16.08 22.32
C PHE A 10 11.96 -16.33 20.98
N LYS A 11 11.90 -17.56 20.49
CA LYS A 11 12.47 -17.91 19.18
C LYS A 11 11.46 -17.50 18.09
N ALA A 12 11.90 -16.64 17.15
CA ALA A 12 11.08 -16.24 16.01
C ALA A 12 10.58 -17.45 15.21
N LEU A 13 9.33 -17.39 14.79
CA LEU A 13 8.71 -18.37 13.91
C LEU A 13 9.04 -18.06 12.44
N PRO A 14 9.09 -19.07 11.56
CA PRO A 14 9.15 -18.82 10.14
C PRO A 14 7.83 -18.16 9.64
N PHE A 15 7.92 -17.45 8.51
CA PHE A 15 6.72 -16.98 7.83
C PHE A 15 5.84 -18.19 7.44
N PRO A 16 4.52 -18.15 7.69
CA PRO A 16 3.62 -19.26 7.36
C PRO A 16 3.58 -19.53 5.85
N ASP A 17 3.64 -20.80 5.47
CA ASP A 17 3.46 -21.19 4.08
C ASP A 17 2.04 -20.87 3.59
N VAL A 18 1.93 -20.31 2.40
CA VAL A 18 0.65 -20.07 1.71
C VAL A 18 0.56 -21.02 0.52
N ASN A 19 -0.21 -22.09 0.69
CA ASN A 19 -0.31 -23.15 -0.29
C ASN A 19 -1.67 -23.11 -1.01
N PRO A 20 -1.71 -22.82 -2.32
CA PRO A 20 -2.94 -22.98 -3.10
C PRO A 20 -3.44 -24.44 -3.08
N PRO A 21 -4.78 -24.67 -3.16
CA PRO A 21 -5.33 -26.01 -3.28
C PRO A 21 -4.68 -26.80 -4.43
N GLY A 22 -4.33 -28.07 -4.19
CA GLY A 22 -3.56 -28.87 -5.18
C GLY A 22 -4.25 -29.11 -6.53
N MET A 23 -5.57 -28.86 -6.62
CA MET A 23 -6.32 -28.89 -7.89
C MET A 23 -6.21 -27.58 -8.70
N MET A 24 -5.64 -26.53 -8.13
CA MET A 24 -5.48 -25.22 -8.76
C MET A 24 -4.19 -25.20 -9.56
N THR A 25 -4.28 -25.27 -10.89
CA THR A 25 -3.13 -25.37 -11.81
C THR A 25 -2.94 -24.14 -12.67
N GLU A 26 -3.99 -23.34 -12.86
CA GLU A 26 -3.94 -22.14 -13.68
C GLU A 26 -3.22 -21.00 -12.94
N ARG A 27 -2.29 -20.33 -13.64
CA ARG A 27 -1.46 -19.26 -13.06
C ARG A 27 -2.31 -18.12 -12.48
N ASN A 28 -3.37 -17.74 -13.18
CA ASN A 28 -4.23 -16.65 -12.74
C ASN A 28 -4.97 -17.01 -11.46
N ASP A 29 -5.53 -18.23 -11.38
CA ASP A 29 -6.23 -18.71 -10.18
C ASP A 29 -5.29 -18.79 -8.98
N ILE A 30 -4.06 -19.26 -9.20
CA ILE A 30 -3.02 -19.31 -8.18
C ILE A 30 -2.68 -17.88 -7.69
N ALA A 31 -2.49 -16.92 -8.61
CA ALA A 31 -2.20 -15.54 -8.26
C ALA A 31 -3.36 -14.89 -7.48
N GLU A 32 -4.60 -15.12 -7.89
CA GLU A 32 -5.79 -14.68 -7.15
C GLU A 32 -5.85 -15.27 -5.74
N TYR A 33 -5.66 -16.57 -5.62
CA TYR A 33 -5.64 -17.24 -4.32
C TYR A 33 -4.55 -16.67 -3.41
N LEU A 34 -3.31 -16.60 -3.91
CA LEU A 34 -2.18 -16.06 -3.16
C LEU A 34 -2.42 -14.61 -2.75
N SER A 35 -2.93 -13.77 -3.65
CA SER A 35 -3.17 -12.36 -3.32
C SER A 35 -4.14 -12.18 -2.14
N ILE A 36 -5.17 -13.02 -2.04
CA ILE A 36 -6.22 -12.93 -1.01
C ILE A 36 -5.78 -13.59 0.30
N HIS A 37 -5.08 -14.74 0.22
CA HIS A 37 -4.78 -15.58 1.38
C HIS A 37 -3.36 -15.42 1.94
N PHE A 38 -2.56 -14.54 1.34
CA PHE A 38 -1.14 -14.36 1.66
C PHE A 38 -0.88 -14.10 3.15
N TRP A 39 -1.75 -13.32 3.77
CA TRP A 39 -1.61 -12.84 5.14
C TRP A 39 -2.44 -13.61 6.17
N ASP A 40 -3.12 -14.69 5.77
CA ASP A 40 -4.03 -15.43 6.64
C ASP A 40 -3.36 -15.92 7.93
N GLY A 41 -2.14 -16.46 7.80
CA GLY A 41 -1.41 -16.99 8.97
C GLY A 41 -0.86 -15.90 9.90
N ILE A 42 -0.59 -14.69 9.39
CA ILE A 42 -0.07 -13.56 10.18
C ILE A 42 -1.21 -12.79 10.85
N THR A 43 -2.34 -12.69 10.19
CA THR A 43 -3.52 -11.94 10.64
C THR A 43 -4.61 -12.84 11.24
N ASP A 44 -4.24 -14.00 11.79
CA ASP A 44 -5.15 -14.89 12.47
C ASP A 44 -5.43 -14.40 13.91
N PRO A 45 -6.62 -13.84 14.19
CA PRO A 45 -6.92 -13.30 15.50
C PRO A 45 -7.11 -14.39 16.58
N SER A 46 -7.16 -15.68 16.22
CA SER A 46 -7.24 -16.77 17.19
C SER A 46 -5.90 -17.06 17.87
N ARG A 47 -4.80 -16.59 17.29
CA ARG A 47 -3.45 -16.82 17.82
C ARG A 47 -3.02 -15.70 18.75
N THR A 48 -2.26 -16.06 19.78
CA THR A 48 -1.66 -15.12 20.73
C THR A 48 -0.15 -15.30 20.72
N TYR A 49 0.56 -14.19 20.63
CA TYR A 49 2.02 -14.16 20.62
C TYR A 49 2.53 -13.21 21.70
N PRO A 50 3.73 -13.45 22.27
CA PRO A 50 4.37 -12.47 23.14
C PRO A 50 4.52 -11.13 22.43
N SER A 51 4.22 -10.04 23.12
CA SER A 51 4.48 -8.70 22.59
C SER A 51 5.99 -8.45 22.51
N ASP A 52 6.48 -8.21 21.30
CA ASP A 52 7.88 -7.90 21.00
C ASP A 52 7.93 -6.97 19.80
N SER A 53 8.68 -5.88 19.90
CA SER A 53 8.79 -4.87 18.85
C SER A 53 9.49 -5.36 17.57
N LEU A 54 10.26 -6.45 17.67
CA LEU A 54 10.97 -7.08 16.55
C LEU A 54 10.12 -8.14 15.83
N LEU A 55 9.01 -8.55 16.44
CA LEU A 55 8.16 -9.63 15.96
C LEU A 55 6.76 -9.12 15.63
N VAL A 56 6.16 -9.69 14.59
CA VAL A 56 4.75 -9.52 14.21
C VAL A 56 4.13 -10.90 14.15
N SER A 57 3.16 -11.18 14.98
CA SER A 57 2.56 -12.52 15.11
C SER A 57 3.62 -13.64 15.26
N GLY A 58 4.69 -13.37 16.03
CA GLY A 58 5.79 -14.30 16.27
C GLY A 58 6.84 -14.40 15.15
N VAL A 59 6.64 -13.74 14.01
CA VAL A 59 7.57 -13.71 12.86
C VAL A 59 8.42 -12.44 12.91
N LEU A 60 9.69 -12.49 12.48
CA LEU A 60 10.53 -11.30 12.41
C LEU A 60 9.91 -10.22 11.51
N ARG A 61 9.91 -8.97 11.97
CA ARG A 61 9.39 -7.82 11.20
C ARG A 61 10.11 -7.67 9.86
N SER A 62 11.41 -7.99 9.79
CA SER A 62 12.17 -8.00 8.53
C SER A 62 11.63 -9.01 7.51
N ASP A 63 11.22 -10.19 7.99
CA ASP A 63 10.67 -11.22 7.12
C ASP A 63 9.26 -10.84 6.65
N ILE A 64 8.44 -10.25 7.53
CA ILE A 64 7.14 -9.68 7.16
C ILE A 64 7.32 -8.62 6.08
N GLU A 65 8.30 -7.72 6.22
CA GLU A 65 8.57 -6.67 5.23
C GLU A 65 9.01 -7.26 3.88
N GLN A 66 9.90 -8.26 3.89
CA GLN A 66 10.30 -8.96 2.66
C GLN A 66 9.12 -9.64 1.98
N GLN A 67 8.25 -10.27 2.76
CA GLN A 67 7.04 -10.91 2.22
C GLN A 67 6.02 -9.89 1.71
N PHE A 68 6.01 -8.68 2.27
CA PHE A 68 5.16 -7.60 1.75
C PHE A 68 5.60 -7.18 0.34
N ALA A 69 6.90 -7.11 0.06
CA ALA A 69 7.42 -6.88 -1.29
C ALA A 69 6.98 -7.98 -2.29
N ASN A 70 7.07 -9.25 -1.85
CA ASN A 70 6.59 -10.38 -2.66
C ASN A 70 5.09 -10.28 -2.95
N TRP A 71 4.29 -9.96 -1.94
CA TRP A 71 2.85 -9.78 -2.09
C TRP A 71 2.49 -8.59 -2.99
N ALA A 72 3.21 -7.47 -2.90
CA ALA A 72 3.04 -6.34 -3.80
C ALA A 72 3.22 -6.76 -5.27
N THR A 73 4.22 -7.58 -5.57
CA THR A 73 4.43 -8.15 -6.92
C THR A 73 3.28 -9.05 -7.37
N ILE A 74 2.69 -9.83 -6.44
CA ILE A 74 1.53 -10.68 -6.77
C ILE A 74 0.30 -9.82 -7.08
N LEU A 75 0.10 -8.71 -6.36
CA LEU A 75 -1.01 -7.79 -6.63
C LEU A 75 -0.96 -7.17 -8.04
N ASP A 76 0.23 -6.95 -8.59
CA ASP A 76 0.40 -6.47 -9.98
C ASP A 76 0.00 -7.51 -11.03
N MET A 77 -0.14 -8.79 -10.64
CA MET A 77 -0.50 -9.89 -11.54
C MET A 77 -2.01 -10.15 -11.61
N VAL A 78 -2.81 -9.51 -10.77
CA VAL A 78 -4.25 -9.78 -10.65
C VAL A 78 -5.09 -8.56 -11.05
N PRO A 79 -6.33 -8.78 -11.53
CA PRO A 79 -7.20 -7.69 -11.96
C PRO A 79 -7.69 -6.83 -10.77
N PRO A 80 -8.15 -5.57 -11.03
CA PRO A 80 -8.55 -4.62 -10.01
C PRO A 80 -9.49 -5.15 -8.92
N GLN A 81 -10.52 -5.89 -9.30
CA GLN A 81 -11.48 -6.46 -8.35
C GLN A 81 -10.84 -7.45 -7.36
N VAL A 82 -9.76 -8.12 -7.76
CA VAL A 82 -9.05 -9.09 -6.91
C VAL A 82 -8.11 -8.37 -5.95
N TYR A 83 -7.27 -7.45 -6.42
CA TYR A 83 -6.40 -6.72 -5.49
C TYR A 83 -7.19 -5.83 -4.54
N GLU A 84 -8.28 -5.21 -4.96
CA GLU A 84 -9.17 -4.45 -4.07
C GLU A 84 -9.74 -5.33 -2.95
N LYS A 85 -10.13 -6.56 -3.27
CA LYS A 85 -10.58 -7.56 -2.29
C LYS A 85 -9.44 -7.98 -1.36
N ALA A 86 -8.27 -8.29 -1.91
CA ALA A 86 -7.10 -8.74 -1.15
C ALA A 86 -6.64 -7.69 -0.13
N VAL A 87 -6.46 -6.45 -0.57
CA VAL A 87 -6.05 -5.32 0.29
C VAL A 87 -7.12 -4.99 1.33
N SER A 88 -8.40 -5.04 0.93
CA SER A 88 -9.52 -4.83 1.84
C SER A 88 -9.62 -5.91 2.92
N SER A 89 -9.34 -7.16 2.56
CA SER A 89 -9.30 -8.29 3.50
C SER A 89 -8.15 -8.15 4.49
N LEU A 90 -6.96 -7.77 4.01
CA LEU A 90 -5.81 -7.50 4.89
C LEU A 90 -6.17 -6.44 5.94
N TYR A 91 -6.75 -5.31 5.53
CA TYR A 91 -7.19 -4.26 6.44
C TYR A 91 -8.17 -4.79 7.49
N ALA A 92 -9.23 -5.49 7.06
CA ALA A 92 -10.28 -5.99 7.96
C ALA A 92 -9.70 -6.93 9.02
N ARG A 93 -8.81 -7.83 8.63
CA ARG A 93 -8.15 -8.80 9.52
C ARG A 93 -7.16 -8.14 10.47
N ALA A 94 -6.41 -7.13 10.01
CA ALA A 94 -5.52 -6.35 10.87
C ALA A 94 -6.31 -5.61 11.96
N VAL A 95 -7.46 -5.03 11.63
CA VAL A 95 -8.37 -4.39 12.59
C VAL A 95 -8.97 -5.41 13.58
N GLU A 96 -9.27 -6.64 13.13
CA GLU A 96 -9.73 -7.70 14.03
C GLU A 96 -8.67 -8.11 15.05
N CYS A 97 -7.40 -8.19 14.63
CA CYS A 97 -6.28 -8.44 15.55
C CYS A 97 -6.19 -7.32 16.60
N GLU A 98 -6.24 -6.07 16.21
CA GLU A 98 -6.21 -4.90 17.09
C GLU A 98 -7.39 -4.89 18.09
N LYS A 99 -8.61 -5.15 17.62
CA LYS A 99 -9.81 -5.20 18.47
C LYS A 99 -9.76 -6.31 19.50
N LYS A 100 -9.11 -7.43 19.16
CA LYS A 100 -8.99 -8.57 20.06
C LYS A 100 -7.89 -8.38 21.08
N ASP A 101 -6.77 -7.81 20.68
CA ASP A 101 -5.60 -7.57 21.50
C ASP A 101 -4.97 -6.24 21.12
N THR A 102 -5.24 -5.20 21.91
CA THR A 102 -4.68 -3.84 21.69
C THR A 102 -3.17 -3.76 21.93
N SER A 103 -2.53 -4.83 22.40
CA SER A 103 -1.07 -4.95 22.46
C SER A 103 -0.47 -5.56 21.18
N SER A 104 -1.31 -6.02 20.25
CA SER A 104 -0.89 -6.52 18.95
C SER A 104 -0.32 -5.37 18.11
N ASN A 105 0.80 -5.63 17.43
CA ASN A 105 1.40 -4.66 16.50
C ASN A 105 1.07 -4.96 15.03
N VAL A 106 0.11 -5.84 14.77
CA VAL A 106 -0.29 -6.25 13.42
C VAL A 106 -0.88 -5.08 12.66
N PHE A 107 -1.81 -4.35 13.28
CA PHE A 107 -2.49 -3.21 12.64
C PHE A 107 -1.52 -2.10 12.26
N GLU A 108 -0.69 -1.65 13.20
CA GLU A 108 0.33 -0.62 12.94
C GLU A 108 1.33 -1.06 11.88
N THR A 109 1.78 -2.32 11.95
CA THR A 109 2.74 -2.85 10.97
C THR A 109 2.19 -2.79 9.56
N PHE A 110 0.96 -3.23 9.34
CA PHE A 110 0.37 -3.18 7.99
C PHE A 110 -0.01 -1.77 7.54
N ASN A 111 -0.36 -0.86 8.46
CA ASN A 111 -0.51 0.55 8.14
C ASN A 111 0.80 1.16 7.63
N ASP A 112 1.90 0.90 8.35
CA ASP A 112 3.24 1.37 7.97
C ASP A 112 3.68 0.78 6.62
N LEU A 113 3.53 -0.54 6.43
CA LEU A 113 3.96 -1.23 5.22
C LEU A 113 3.15 -0.81 4.00
N THR A 114 1.83 -0.67 4.11
CA THR A 114 1.01 -0.22 2.98
C THR A 114 1.37 1.20 2.56
N ALA A 115 1.61 2.12 3.51
CA ALA A 115 2.07 3.47 3.20
C ALA A 115 3.48 3.47 2.60
N LYS A 116 4.43 2.73 3.20
CA LYS A 116 5.82 2.63 2.76
C LYS A 116 5.94 2.05 1.35
N TYR A 117 5.19 0.99 1.04
CA TYR A 117 5.31 0.28 -0.23
C TYR A 117 4.46 0.91 -1.33
N PHE A 118 3.20 1.26 -1.06
CA PHE A 118 2.27 1.67 -2.11
C PHE A 118 2.13 3.18 -2.27
N TYR A 119 2.57 4.00 -1.29
CA TYR A 119 2.35 5.44 -1.31
C TYR A 119 3.63 6.28 -1.25
N ASP A 120 4.72 5.79 -0.63
CA ASP A 120 5.99 6.51 -0.60
C ASP A 120 6.49 6.78 -2.03
N PRO A 121 6.80 8.04 -2.40
CA PRO A 121 7.27 8.39 -3.74
C PRO A 121 8.59 7.72 -4.14
N ASN A 122 9.39 7.26 -3.18
CA ASN A 122 10.66 6.57 -3.43
C ASN A 122 10.51 5.03 -3.49
N SER A 123 9.32 4.50 -3.26
CA SER A 123 9.10 3.07 -3.29
C SER A 123 9.09 2.54 -4.73
N PRO A 124 9.85 1.48 -5.05
CA PRO A 124 9.77 0.81 -6.35
C PRO A 124 8.43 0.09 -6.59
N TYR A 125 7.65 -0.12 -5.52
CA TYR A 125 6.33 -0.75 -5.54
C TYR A 125 5.19 0.27 -5.45
N ARG A 126 5.49 1.57 -5.61
CA ARG A 126 4.46 2.62 -5.52
C ARG A 126 3.31 2.34 -6.48
N ASN A 127 2.13 2.17 -5.92
CA ASN A 127 0.89 1.94 -6.67
C ASN A 127 -0.29 2.49 -5.88
N GLU A 128 -0.80 3.66 -6.26
CA GLU A 128 -1.90 4.32 -5.56
C GLU A 128 -3.22 3.54 -5.69
N ASP A 129 -3.40 2.75 -6.75
CA ASP A 129 -4.56 1.87 -6.89
C ASP A 129 -4.54 0.72 -5.88
N HIS A 130 -3.35 0.22 -5.49
CA HIS A 130 -3.20 -0.75 -4.39
C HIS A 130 -3.35 -0.09 -3.01
N TYR A 131 -2.91 1.16 -2.84
CA TYR A 131 -3.04 1.89 -1.57
C TYR A 131 -4.49 2.28 -1.27
N LEU A 132 -5.23 2.68 -2.29
CA LEU A 132 -6.56 3.28 -2.17
C LEU A 132 -7.59 2.43 -1.39
N PRO A 133 -7.73 1.10 -1.61
CA PRO A 133 -8.67 0.28 -0.84
C PRO A 133 -8.37 0.26 0.65
N TYR A 134 -7.09 0.36 1.04
CA TYR A 134 -6.64 0.37 2.42
C TYR A 134 -6.88 1.73 3.08
N VAL A 135 -6.39 2.81 2.45
CA VAL A 135 -6.47 4.15 3.02
C VAL A 135 -7.89 4.67 3.15
N LYS A 136 -8.80 4.30 2.23
CA LYS A 136 -10.24 4.60 2.37
C LYS A 136 -10.85 4.01 3.64
N ARG A 137 -10.42 2.80 4.03
CA ARG A 137 -10.90 2.16 5.25
C ARG A 137 -10.29 2.78 6.50
N LEU A 138 -9.00 3.18 6.45
CA LEU A 138 -8.37 3.92 7.53
C LEU A 138 -9.08 5.26 7.79
N ALA A 139 -9.45 5.97 6.74
CA ALA A 139 -10.20 7.23 6.84
C ALA A 139 -11.53 7.07 7.63
N GLY A 140 -12.17 5.91 7.50
CA GLY A 140 -13.42 5.59 8.22
C GLY A 140 -13.23 4.87 9.56
N TYR A 141 -11.99 4.59 10.00
CA TYR A 141 -11.78 3.81 11.22
C TYR A 141 -11.89 4.64 12.48
N GLU A 142 -12.90 4.36 13.31
CA GLU A 142 -13.18 5.12 14.54
C GLU A 142 -12.11 4.93 15.65
N GLY A 143 -11.31 3.88 15.58
CA GLY A 143 -10.19 3.64 16.50
C GLY A 143 -9.02 4.59 16.33
N LEU A 144 -8.98 5.39 15.24
CA LEU A 144 -7.96 6.40 15.00
C LEU A 144 -8.39 7.79 15.52
N SER A 145 -7.39 8.62 15.85
CA SER A 145 -7.66 10.01 16.20
C SER A 145 -8.29 10.78 15.04
N PRO A 146 -9.08 11.84 15.32
CA PRO A 146 -9.66 12.68 14.26
C PRO A 146 -8.61 13.28 13.31
N GLU A 147 -7.39 13.59 13.80
CA GLU A 147 -6.28 14.10 12.99
C GLU A 147 -5.80 13.03 11.99
N MET A 148 -5.60 11.80 12.44
CA MET A 148 -5.17 10.71 11.59
C MET A 148 -6.23 10.37 10.54
N ARG A 149 -7.50 10.38 10.91
CA ARG A 149 -8.59 10.14 9.95
C ARG A 149 -8.61 11.21 8.86
N ARG A 150 -8.50 12.52 9.21
CA ARG A 150 -8.41 13.60 8.21
C ARG A 150 -7.21 13.46 7.27
N LYS A 151 -6.05 13.02 7.78
CA LYS A 151 -4.88 12.72 6.96
C LYS A 151 -5.22 11.63 5.93
N TYR A 152 -5.81 10.53 6.36
CA TYR A 152 -6.17 9.43 5.46
C TYR A 152 -7.33 9.78 4.50
N GLU A 153 -8.27 10.64 4.91
CA GLU A 153 -9.28 11.22 4.01
C GLU A 153 -8.64 12.02 2.88
N TYR A 154 -7.64 12.86 3.23
CA TYR A 154 -6.88 13.60 2.23
C TYR A 154 -6.11 12.67 1.29
N ASP A 155 -5.37 11.70 1.81
CA ASP A 155 -4.61 10.73 1.03
C ASP A 155 -5.54 9.93 0.10
N ALA A 156 -6.68 9.46 0.60
CA ALA A 156 -7.69 8.76 -0.20
C ALA A 156 -8.27 9.65 -1.32
N GLY A 157 -8.48 10.94 -1.03
CA GLY A 157 -8.91 11.93 -2.02
C GLY A 157 -7.88 12.10 -3.14
N VAL A 158 -6.60 12.26 -2.78
CA VAL A 158 -5.50 12.37 -3.75
C VAL A 158 -5.40 11.12 -4.63
N CYS A 159 -5.36 9.94 -4.03
CA CYS A 159 -5.25 8.66 -4.77
C CYS A 159 -6.49 8.39 -5.66
N SER A 160 -7.64 9.00 -5.36
CA SER A 160 -8.84 8.83 -6.16
C SER A 160 -8.86 9.67 -7.44
N ASN A 161 -7.99 10.70 -7.53
CA ASN A 161 -8.11 11.75 -8.55
C ASN A 161 -7.59 11.34 -9.94
N ASN A 162 -6.57 10.50 -10.03
CA ASN A 162 -5.86 10.22 -11.29
C ASN A 162 -5.86 8.73 -11.64
N ARG A 163 -6.96 8.05 -11.39
CA ARG A 163 -7.09 6.63 -11.73
C ARG A 163 -7.12 6.42 -13.25
N ILE A 164 -6.49 5.35 -13.72
CA ILE A 164 -6.52 4.95 -15.14
C ILE A 164 -7.98 4.81 -15.60
N GLY A 165 -8.32 5.46 -16.72
CA GLY A 165 -9.67 5.47 -17.29
C GLY A 165 -10.62 6.49 -16.65
N SER A 166 -10.22 7.21 -15.60
CA SER A 166 -11.02 8.32 -15.04
C SER A 166 -10.71 9.64 -15.73
N VAL A 167 -11.66 10.58 -15.64
CA VAL A 167 -11.43 11.95 -16.10
C VAL A 167 -10.44 12.62 -15.14
N ALA A 168 -9.33 13.13 -15.67
CA ALA A 168 -8.35 13.87 -14.87
C ALA A 168 -8.99 15.10 -14.22
N PRO A 169 -8.65 15.43 -12.96
CA PRO A 169 -9.13 16.64 -12.31
C PRO A 169 -8.75 17.89 -13.10
N ASP A 170 -9.68 18.84 -13.23
CA ASP A 170 -9.36 20.14 -13.82
C ASP A 170 -8.58 21.01 -12.82
N PHE A 171 -7.55 21.69 -13.30
CA PHE A 171 -6.80 22.65 -12.50
C PHE A 171 -6.46 23.89 -13.32
N ARG A 172 -6.24 25.01 -12.64
CA ARG A 172 -5.87 26.27 -13.23
C ARG A 172 -4.36 26.43 -13.24
N PHE A 173 -3.83 26.97 -14.32
CA PHE A 173 -2.43 27.32 -14.45
C PHE A 173 -2.25 28.60 -15.26
N SER A 174 -1.10 29.27 -15.11
CA SER A 174 -0.73 30.44 -15.90
C SER A 174 0.12 30.01 -17.09
N ASP A 175 -0.24 30.41 -18.28
CA ASP A 175 0.59 30.18 -19.46
C ASP A 175 1.79 31.16 -19.52
N LYS A 176 2.68 30.99 -20.50
CA LYS A 176 3.86 31.83 -20.67
C LYS A 176 3.58 33.35 -20.84
N SER A 177 2.36 33.70 -21.23
CA SER A 177 1.91 35.09 -21.36
C SER A 177 1.24 35.62 -20.07
N GLY A 178 1.20 34.83 -18.99
CA GLY A 178 0.56 35.17 -17.73
C GLY A 178 -0.97 34.96 -17.73
N ARG A 179 -1.55 34.42 -18.80
CA ARG A 179 -3.01 34.19 -18.87
C ARG A 179 -3.39 32.92 -18.12
N MET A 180 -4.46 33.03 -17.34
CA MET A 180 -5.03 31.87 -16.64
C MET A 180 -5.73 30.94 -17.63
N ARG A 181 -5.41 29.66 -17.53
CA ARG A 181 -6.03 28.56 -18.31
C ARG A 181 -6.44 27.43 -17.38
N THR A 182 -7.21 26.48 -17.92
CA THR A 182 -7.54 25.22 -17.23
C THR A 182 -7.07 24.04 -18.07
N LEU A 183 -6.82 22.90 -17.41
CA LEU A 183 -6.44 21.66 -18.10
C LEU A 183 -7.49 21.27 -19.14
N HIS A 184 -8.77 21.25 -18.75
CA HIS A 184 -9.88 20.89 -19.64
C HIS A 184 -10.14 21.92 -20.74
N GLY A 185 -9.59 23.13 -20.61
CA GLY A 185 -9.61 24.17 -21.65
C GLY A 185 -8.67 23.89 -22.83
N ILE A 186 -7.71 22.99 -22.68
CA ILE A 186 -6.81 22.57 -23.75
C ILE A 186 -7.54 21.60 -24.68
N LYS A 187 -7.62 21.94 -25.96
CA LYS A 187 -8.23 21.09 -26.98
C LYS A 187 -7.12 20.38 -27.76
N SER A 188 -6.80 19.15 -27.39
CA SER A 188 -5.84 18.30 -28.06
C SER A 188 -6.31 16.84 -27.98
N PRO A 189 -6.10 16.01 -29.02
CA PRO A 189 -6.42 14.59 -28.98
C PRO A 189 -5.53 13.83 -27.98
N LEU A 190 -4.32 14.33 -27.72
CA LEU A 190 -3.38 13.80 -26.73
C LEU A 190 -2.74 14.97 -25.99
N LEU A 191 -2.65 14.87 -24.67
CA LEU A 191 -1.98 15.84 -23.82
C LEU A 191 -1.02 15.13 -22.86
N LEU A 192 0.27 15.45 -22.99
CA LEU A 192 1.30 15.02 -22.05
C LEU A 192 1.56 16.13 -21.03
N LEU A 193 1.36 15.82 -19.74
CA LEU A 193 1.70 16.71 -18.64
C LEU A 193 3.03 16.26 -18.04
N PHE A 194 4.03 17.15 -18.09
CA PHE A 194 5.33 16.93 -17.47
C PHE A 194 5.53 17.91 -16.31
N PHE A 195 5.55 17.38 -15.09
CA PHE A 195 5.82 18.16 -13.87
C PHE A 195 7.30 18.13 -13.57
N SER A 196 7.91 19.30 -13.47
CA SER A 196 9.34 19.43 -13.20
C SER A 196 9.63 20.52 -12.18
N ASN A 197 10.73 20.38 -11.43
CA ASN A 197 11.22 21.41 -10.53
C ASN A 197 12.26 22.28 -11.23
N PRO A 198 12.30 23.59 -10.97
CA PRO A 198 13.37 24.45 -11.41
C PRO A 198 14.73 23.93 -10.91
N GLY A 199 15.74 23.87 -11.81
CA GLY A 199 17.09 23.40 -11.46
C GLY A 199 17.28 21.88 -11.41
N CYS A 200 16.27 21.07 -11.75
CA CYS A 200 16.38 19.62 -11.83
C CYS A 200 17.07 19.22 -13.16
N GLU A 201 18.34 18.80 -13.10
CA GLU A 201 19.12 18.41 -14.29
C GLU A 201 18.49 17.22 -15.05
N ALA A 202 18.05 16.18 -14.32
CA ALA A 202 17.35 15.03 -14.91
C ALA A 202 16.08 15.44 -15.65
N CYS A 203 15.31 16.40 -15.08
CA CYS A 203 14.12 16.93 -15.73
C CYS A 203 14.48 17.69 -17.04
N MET A 204 15.57 18.44 -17.03
CA MET A 204 16.04 19.16 -18.24
C MET A 204 16.42 18.18 -19.36
N ASN A 205 17.08 17.08 -19.03
CA ASN A 205 17.43 16.04 -20.00
C ASN A 205 16.18 15.41 -20.62
N ILE A 206 15.16 15.08 -19.81
CA ILE A 206 13.87 14.55 -20.30
C ILE A 206 13.19 15.59 -21.22
N ILE A 207 13.18 16.87 -20.84
CA ILE A 207 12.60 17.94 -21.68
C ILE A 207 13.31 18.05 -23.03
N GLN A 208 14.63 17.86 -23.08
CA GLN A 208 15.36 17.87 -24.34
C GLN A 208 14.99 16.71 -25.25
N VAL A 209 14.82 15.49 -24.67
CA VAL A 209 14.37 14.33 -25.43
C VAL A 209 12.95 14.57 -25.97
N LEU A 210 12.01 15.03 -25.12
CA LEU A 210 10.62 15.32 -25.53
C LEU A 210 10.51 16.41 -26.62
N LYS A 211 11.47 17.36 -26.67
CA LYS A 211 11.51 18.39 -27.73
C LYS A 211 12.14 17.90 -29.01
N GLY A 212 12.98 16.88 -28.95
CA GLY A 212 13.65 16.28 -30.11
C GLY A 212 12.82 15.16 -30.76
N ASP A 213 11.73 14.72 -30.16
CA ASP A 213 10.84 13.70 -30.69
C ASP A 213 9.71 14.40 -31.50
N PRO A 214 9.63 14.21 -32.85
CA PRO A 214 8.70 14.91 -33.73
C PRO A 214 7.24 14.46 -33.58
#